data_6315b326282ed55c7da3c82de5549220
#
_entry.id   6315b326282ed55c7da3c82de5549220
#
_cell.length_a   1.000
_cell.length_b   1.000
_cell.length_c   1.000
_cell.angle_alpha   90.00
_cell.angle_beta   90.00
_cell.angle_gamma   90.00
#
_symmetry.space_group_name_H-M   'P 1'
#
loop_
_entity.id
_entity.type
_entity.pdbx_description
1 polymer ?
#
loop_
_entity_poly.entity_id
_entity_poly.type
_entity_poly.pdbx_seq_one_letter_code
_entity_poly.pdbx_strand_id
1 'polypeptide(L)'
;MRLIRLYDIVKIKIQDIIKSDYDVHINLEDEYKYIVRQQDTHLFRQLSLIRGYDTKKINELILVEAKHNKKRKSQLEYLLRHGFKYNSKHYVRFGKSASQAKDGITVFINEEFYNEMMERSQLGVEIDKCVVSKYESYRCLIFSACQFIESKLPNIVLVDEYKKILPQQYVRYVVEKDKEYIDKDTGEVKVYKNQKVIEEGYHDIKLSPFDGFGVHTKEMSELFNSAVGMKHYTPIAYQVRLPFLKGISIEAPIKEIYRDLGITEIKDVFGVVHKVEDIDCIWNVSMWKAYDIFKNKFGNNAWNEYINRLNRYGYKLGISKYSHHKSDINLYNKFNYQYLQCLDLWNNKYIQHFKNRENKYDILDESNWGKIINIAKYSTDLLEKIIKGNKFYTLKFLGIYDSNVDSVNSKYVEAILINDQMLKDPCIKKMLRRKLNKTITQMKYGKIYVEGFYHIVVGDIIGYLEYSAGLDVKGCLGAGEFYCNTIPFGECLSFRSPLVDPSEVNRVKIVNNDITKKYFEYFKDQDVCMINMYDLSMPQQGGMDEDGDSVFLCYNPIIVNSKIDKPIVVDIDDK
;
A
#
# COMPACT_ATOMS: atom_id res chain seq x y z
N MET A 1 21.75 -12.14 6.23
CA MET A 1 20.85 -11.63 5.18
C MET A 1 20.46 -12.80 4.30
N ARG A 2 19.17 -13.15 4.26
CA ARG A 2 18.69 -14.16 3.31
C ARG A 2 18.75 -13.52 1.94
N LEU A 3 19.44 -14.15 0.98
CA LEU A 3 19.51 -13.62 -0.38
C LEU A 3 18.09 -13.58 -0.96
N ILE A 4 17.61 -12.39 -1.33
CA ILE A 4 16.34 -12.25 -2.04
C ILE A 4 16.43 -13.08 -3.32
N ARG A 5 15.54 -14.06 -3.44
CA ARG A 5 15.48 -14.92 -4.61
C ARG A 5 14.94 -14.12 -5.79
N LEU A 6 15.72 -14.05 -6.85
CA LEU A 6 15.39 -13.33 -8.07
C LEU A 6 15.27 -14.30 -9.24
N TYR A 7 14.23 -14.10 -10.03
CA TYR A 7 13.94 -14.85 -11.24
C TYR A 7 14.05 -13.96 -12.48
N ASP A 8 14.56 -14.50 -13.54
CA ASP A 8 14.65 -13.87 -14.85
C ASP A 8 13.41 -14.25 -15.67
N ILE A 9 12.67 -13.27 -16.17
CA ILE A 9 11.44 -13.44 -16.95
C ILE A 9 11.47 -12.55 -18.17
N VAL A 10 10.92 -13.01 -19.29
CA VAL A 10 10.83 -12.23 -20.53
C VAL A 10 9.72 -11.19 -20.41
N LYS A 11 10.00 -9.94 -20.80
CA LYS A 11 9.05 -8.84 -20.89
C LYS A 11 9.04 -8.25 -22.29
N ILE A 12 7.89 -8.28 -22.96
CA ILE A 12 7.71 -7.83 -24.35
C ILE A 12 6.71 -6.67 -24.38
N LYS A 13 6.95 -5.69 -25.24
CA LYS A 13 5.96 -4.64 -25.52
C LYS A 13 4.95 -5.12 -26.55
N ILE A 14 3.68 -4.77 -26.36
CA ILE A 14 2.62 -5.10 -27.32
C ILE A 14 2.95 -4.68 -28.75
N GLN A 15 3.73 -3.61 -28.93
CA GLN A 15 4.14 -3.12 -30.26
C GLN A 15 5.01 -4.11 -31.01
N ASP A 16 5.86 -4.83 -30.27
CA ASP A 16 6.79 -5.82 -30.88
C ASP A 16 6.00 -7.07 -31.27
N ILE A 17 5.01 -7.46 -30.46
CA ILE A 17 4.08 -8.56 -30.78
C ILE A 17 3.25 -8.27 -32.05
N ILE A 18 2.70 -7.06 -32.16
CA ILE A 18 1.91 -6.64 -33.33
C ILE A 18 2.77 -6.59 -34.58
N LYS A 19 4.00 -6.07 -34.49
CA LYS A 19 4.93 -6.02 -35.65
C LYS A 19 5.33 -7.37 -36.17
N SER A 20 5.33 -8.39 -35.31
CA SER A 20 5.65 -9.77 -35.65
C SER A 20 4.40 -10.59 -36.04
N ASP A 21 3.26 -9.93 -36.30
CA ASP A 21 1.99 -10.58 -36.57
C ASP A 21 1.63 -11.68 -35.56
N TYR A 22 1.82 -11.37 -34.26
CA TYR A 22 1.59 -12.26 -33.12
C TYR A 22 2.45 -13.54 -33.10
N ASP A 23 3.53 -13.61 -33.87
CA ASP A 23 4.51 -14.69 -33.83
C ASP A 23 5.91 -14.10 -33.62
N VAL A 24 6.34 -14.06 -32.36
CA VAL A 24 7.58 -13.39 -31.93
C VAL A 24 8.70 -14.40 -31.87
N HIS A 25 9.75 -14.15 -32.64
CA HIS A 25 11.00 -14.92 -32.60
C HIS A 25 12.13 -14.02 -32.08
N ILE A 26 12.74 -14.40 -30.95
CA ILE A 26 13.89 -13.73 -30.38
C ILE A 26 15.05 -14.73 -30.28
N ASN A 27 16.15 -14.42 -30.93
CA ASN A 27 17.35 -15.22 -30.84
C ASN A 27 17.93 -15.20 -29.42
N LEU A 28 18.57 -16.28 -28.99
CA LEU A 28 19.18 -16.40 -27.66
C LEU A 28 20.19 -15.27 -27.37
N GLU A 29 20.91 -14.81 -28.40
CA GLU A 29 21.89 -13.71 -28.29
C GLU A 29 21.22 -12.34 -27.97
N ASP A 30 19.96 -12.14 -28.38
CA ASP A 30 19.22 -10.89 -28.17
C ASP A 30 18.25 -10.94 -27.00
N GLU A 31 17.96 -12.12 -26.48
CA GLU A 31 16.95 -12.34 -25.43
C GLU A 31 17.24 -11.56 -24.16
N TYR A 32 18.53 -11.34 -23.81
CA TYR A 32 18.92 -10.57 -22.62
C TYR A 32 18.35 -9.14 -22.60
N LYS A 33 18.01 -8.57 -23.77
CA LYS A 33 17.40 -7.23 -23.90
C LYS A 33 15.95 -7.19 -23.40
N TYR A 34 15.31 -8.36 -23.32
CA TYR A 34 13.92 -8.53 -22.92
C TYR A 34 13.79 -9.11 -21.52
N ILE A 35 14.87 -9.53 -20.89
CA ILE A 35 14.85 -10.12 -19.55
C ILE A 35 14.69 -9.02 -18.49
N VAL A 36 13.73 -9.23 -17.60
CA VAL A 36 13.55 -8.44 -16.36
C VAL A 36 13.67 -9.36 -15.15
N ARG A 37 14.22 -8.84 -14.06
CA ARG A 37 14.33 -9.57 -12.80
C ARG A 37 13.12 -9.32 -11.93
N GLN A 38 12.55 -10.38 -11.40
CA GLN A 38 11.40 -10.35 -10.50
C GLN A 38 11.74 -11.10 -9.21
N GLN A 39 11.21 -10.62 -8.09
CA GLN A 39 11.29 -11.30 -6.81
C GLN A 39 10.39 -12.55 -6.82
N ASP A 40 10.63 -13.46 -5.88
CA ASP A 40 9.83 -14.69 -5.71
C ASP A 40 8.34 -14.37 -5.46
N THR A 41 7.48 -15.22 -6.01
CA THR A 41 6.01 -15.11 -5.93
C THR A 41 5.42 -16.51 -5.77
N HIS A 42 4.18 -16.58 -5.28
CA HIS A 42 3.44 -17.85 -5.28
C HIS A 42 3.36 -18.45 -6.69
N LEU A 43 3.16 -17.61 -7.71
CA LEU A 43 3.07 -18.08 -9.10
C LEU A 43 4.35 -18.82 -9.54
N PHE A 44 5.53 -18.29 -9.24
CA PHE A 44 6.80 -18.93 -9.61
C PHE A 44 7.01 -20.25 -8.87
N ARG A 45 6.63 -20.28 -7.57
CA ARG A 45 6.70 -21.50 -6.76
C ARG A 45 5.75 -22.58 -7.26
N GLN A 46 4.53 -22.22 -7.66
CA GLN A 46 3.59 -23.17 -8.25
C GLN A 46 4.11 -23.73 -9.58
N LEU A 47 4.70 -22.91 -10.43
CA LEU A 47 5.35 -23.39 -11.66
C LEU A 47 6.49 -24.37 -11.36
N SER A 48 7.30 -24.11 -10.34
CA SER A 48 8.36 -25.04 -9.93
C SER A 48 7.80 -26.38 -9.45
N LEU A 49 6.67 -26.36 -8.72
CA LEU A 49 5.99 -27.59 -8.30
C LEU A 49 5.40 -28.38 -9.48
N ILE A 50 4.78 -27.70 -10.45
CA ILE A 50 4.24 -28.35 -11.66
C ILE A 50 5.37 -29.00 -12.48
N ARG A 51 6.49 -28.31 -12.63
CA ARG A 51 7.66 -28.83 -13.38
C ARG A 51 8.42 -29.93 -12.65
N GLY A 52 8.32 -29.97 -11.30
CA GLY A 52 9.14 -30.85 -10.46
C GLY A 52 10.59 -30.38 -10.23
N TYR A 53 10.97 -29.23 -10.77
CA TYR A 53 12.29 -28.60 -10.59
C TYR A 53 12.19 -27.08 -10.56
N ASP A 54 13.20 -26.47 -9.95
CA ASP A 54 13.31 -25.01 -9.88
C ASP A 54 14.38 -24.49 -10.87
N THR A 55 14.13 -23.31 -11.41
CA THR A 55 15.06 -22.65 -12.34
C THR A 55 15.02 -21.15 -12.14
N LYS A 56 16.17 -20.51 -12.33
CA LYS A 56 16.28 -19.05 -12.26
C LYS A 56 15.53 -18.35 -13.38
N LYS A 57 15.45 -18.95 -14.56
CA LYS A 57 14.75 -18.39 -15.71
C LYS A 57 13.38 -19.04 -15.84
N ILE A 58 12.34 -18.22 -15.84
CA ILE A 58 10.94 -18.64 -16.01
C ILE A 58 10.59 -18.50 -17.48
N ASN A 59 10.53 -19.63 -18.19
CA ASN A 59 10.19 -19.67 -19.61
C ASN A 59 8.69 -19.87 -19.87
N GLU A 60 7.93 -20.27 -18.87
CA GLU A 60 6.50 -20.55 -18.97
C GLU A 60 5.65 -19.28 -18.90
N LEU A 61 6.23 -18.16 -18.50
CA LEU A 61 5.55 -16.87 -18.36
C LEU A 61 6.22 -15.81 -19.20
N ILE A 62 5.39 -14.92 -19.76
CA ILE A 62 5.84 -13.69 -20.42
C ILE A 62 5.03 -12.53 -19.88
N LEU A 63 5.73 -11.43 -19.52
CA LEU A 63 5.11 -10.18 -19.16
C LEU A 63 4.89 -9.35 -20.42
N VAL A 64 3.67 -8.97 -20.70
CA VAL A 64 3.33 -8.10 -21.83
C VAL A 64 3.01 -6.71 -21.34
N GLU A 65 3.78 -5.71 -21.79
CA GLU A 65 3.52 -4.29 -21.51
C GLU A 65 2.63 -3.71 -22.61
N ALA A 66 1.39 -3.38 -22.23
CA ALA A 66 0.39 -2.79 -23.11
C ALA A 66 -0.14 -1.49 -22.48
N LYS A 67 0.50 -0.37 -22.75
CA LYS A 67 -0.03 0.94 -22.34
C LYS A 67 -1.30 1.26 -23.15
N HIS A 68 -2.34 1.73 -22.47
CA HIS A 68 -3.61 2.07 -23.09
C HIS A 68 -3.41 3.06 -24.25
N ASN A 69 -3.85 2.65 -25.45
CA ASN A 69 -3.86 3.51 -26.63
C ASN A 69 -5.17 3.23 -27.40
N LYS A 70 -6.03 4.25 -27.50
CA LYS A 70 -7.33 4.14 -28.20
C LYS A 70 -7.19 3.62 -29.64
N LYS A 71 -6.09 3.98 -30.33
CA LYS A 71 -5.80 3.55 -31.72
C LYS A 71 -5.49 2.06 -31.86
N ARG A 72 -5.20 1.36 -30.76
CA ARG A 72 -4.81 -0.08 -30.74
C ARG A 72 -5.77 -0.95 -29.96
N LYS A 73 -6.99 -0.47 -29.70
CA LYS A 73 -7.95 -1.20 -28.87
C LYS A 73 -8.26 -2.59 -29.45
N SER A 74 -8.56 -2.68 -30.74
CA SER A 74 -8.86 -3.95 -31.41
C SER A 74 -7.70 -4.94 -31.40
N GLN A 75 -6.46 -4.46 -31.57
CA GLN A 75 -5.24 -5.30 -31.53
C GLN A 75 -4.99 -5.83 -30.12
N LEU A 76 -5.24 -5.01 -29.10
CA LEU A 76 -5.14 -5.43 -27.69
C LEU A 76 -6.22 -6.46 -27.36
N GLU A 77 -7.47 -6.25 -27.81
CA GLU A 77 -8.57 -7.20 -27.62
C GLU A 77 -8.27 -8.55 -28.29
N TYR A 78 -7.72 -8.52 -29.51
CA TYR A 78 -7.27 -9.73 -30.20
C TYR A 78 -6.21 -10.48 -29.39
N LEU A 79 -5.16 -9.79 -28.96
CA LEU A 79 -4.08 -10.38 -28.14
C LEU A 79 -4.61 -11.01 -26.84
N LEU A 80 -5.51 -10.31 -26.15
CA LEU A 80 -6.05 -10.80 -24.87
C LEU A 80 -6.96 -12.03 -25.04
N ARG A 81 -7.60 -12.20 -26.21
CA ARG A 81 -8.48 -13.34 -26.50
C ARG A 81 -7.74 -14.53 -27.08
N HIS A 82 -6.78 -14.29 -27.97
CA HIS A 82 -6.14 -15.34 -28.77
C HIS A 82 -4.69 -15.63 -28.36
N GLY A 83 -4.09 -14.79 -27.52
CA GLY A 83 -2.69 -14.96 -27.15
C GLY A 83 -1.73 -14.62 -28.29
N PHE A 84 -0.53 -15.17 -28.23
CA PHE A 84 0.52 -15.01 -29.25
C PHE A 84 1.54 -16.15 -29.15
N LYS A 85 2.31 -16.35 -30.23
CA LYS A 85 3.42 -17.28 -30.22
C LYS A 85 4.73 -16.58 -29.84
N TYR A 86 5.53 -17.26 -29.06
CA TYR A 86 6.89 -16.87 -28.72
C TYR A 86 7.82 -18.08 -28.87
N ASN A 87 8.79 -17.98 -29.79
CA ASN A 87 9.70 -19.07 -30.12
C ASN A 87 8.97 -20.41 -30.30
N SER A 88 7.94 -20.42 -31.15
CA SER A 88 7.11 -21.57 -31.55
C SER A 88 6.14 -22.09 -30.46
N LYS A 89 6.13 -21.52 -29.24
CA LYS A 89 5.19 -21.88 -28.17
C LYS A 89 4.06 -20.88 -28.10
N HIS A 90 2.85 -21.34 -27.84
CA HIS A 90 1.68 -20.48 -27.70
C HIS A 90 1.51 -20.02 -26.25
N TYR A 91 1.29 -18.71 -26.06
CA TYR A 91 1.07 -18.07 -24.76
C TYR A 91 -0.30 -17.41 -24.72
N VAL A 92 -1.09 -17.78 -23.73
CA VAL A 92 -2.43 -17.27 -23.50
C VAL A 92 -2.48 -16.34 -22.29
N ARG A 93 -3.44 -15.43 -22.26
CA ARG A 93 -3.60 -14.52 -21.13
C ARG A 93 -3.89 -15.31 -19.86
N PHE A 94 -3.08 -15.08 -18.81
CA PHE A 94 -3.31 -15.68 -17.50
C PHE A 94 -3.98 -14.69 -16.53
N GLY A 95 -3.50 -13.45 -16.44
CA GLY A 95 -4.09 -12.45 -15.58
C GLY A 95 -3.18 -11.25 -15.29
N LYS A 96 -3.63 -10.38 -14.38
CA LYS A 96 -2.86 -9.23 -13.91
C LYS A 96 -3.26 -8.87 -12.48
N SER A 97 -2.27 -8.52 -11.64
CA SER A 97 -2.55 -7.89 -10.35
C SER A 97 -2.97 -6.43 -10.52
N ALA A 98 -3.58 -5.86 -9.48
CA ALA A 98 -3.95 -4.43 -9.48
C ALA A 98 -2.74 -3.51 -9.73
N SER A 99 -1.57 -3.82 -9.14
CA SER A 99 -0.33 -3.08 -9.36
C SER A 99 0.14 -3.19 -10.81
N GLN A 100 0.17 -4.39 -11.37
CA GLN A 100 0.55 -4.61 -12.77
C GLN A 100 -0.41 -3.90 -13.75
N ALA A 101 -1.70 -3.79 -13.40
CA ALA A 101 -2.67 -3.06 -14.21
C ALA A 101 -2.35 -1.57 -14.33
N LYS A 102 -1.87 -0.93 -13.26
CA LYS A 102 -1.41 0.48 -13.28
C LYS A 102 -0.24 0.68 -14.24
N ASP A 103 0.66 -0.31 -14.31
CA ASP A 103 1.83 -0.28 -15.19
C ASP A 103 1.51 -0.73 -16.64
N GLY A 104 0.27 -1.16 -16.89
CA GLY A 104 -0.15 -1.71 -18.19
C GLY A 104 0.46 -3.08 -18.48
N ILE A 105 0.81 -3.87 -17.44
CA ILE A 105 1.41 -5.19 -17.57
C ILE A 105 0.36 -6.27 -17.41
N THR A 106 0.41 -7.29 -18.29
CA THR A 106 -0.40 -8.50 -18.21
C THR A 106 0.51 -9.72 -18.30
N VAL A 107 0.23 -10.74 -17.49
CA VAL A 107 0.95 -12.01 -17.50
C VAL A 107 0.30 -12.95 -18.51
N PHE A 108 1.12 -13.49 -19.41
CA PHE A 108 0.77 -14.57 -20.33
C PHE A 108 1.50 -15.83 -19.89
N ILE A 109 0.84 -16.97 -20.00
CA ILE A 109 1.38 -18.29 -19.66
C ILE A 109 1.41 -19.18 -20.90
N ASN A 110 2.44 -20.03 -21.00
CA ASN A 110 2.44 -21.09 -22.01
C ASN A 110 1.18 -21.96 -21.82
N GLU A 111 0.44 -22.16 -22.90
CA GLU A 111 -0.87 -22.82 -22.90
C GLU A 111 -0.83 -24.22 -22.27
N GLU A 112 0.27 -24.96 -22.40
CA GLU A 112 0.46 -26.27 -21.78
C GLU A 112 0.30 -26.26 -20.25
N PHE A 113 0.62 -25.12 -19.59
CA PHE A 113 0.55 -24.94 -18.14
C PHE A 113 -0.74 -24.26 -17.67
N TYR A 114 -1.58 -23.79 -18.61
CA TYR A 114 -2.70 -22.91 -18.30
C TYR A 114 -3.72 -23.56 -17.37
N ASN A 115 -4.22 -24.75 -17.72
CA ASN A 115 -5.32 -25.40 -16.99
C ASN A 115 -4.89 -25.78 -15.56
N GLU A 116 -3.72 -26.39 -15.39
CA GLU A 116 -3.22 -26.76 -14.06
C GLU A 116 -2.93 -25.53 -13.20
N MET A 117 -2.36 -24.48 -13.79
CA MET A 117 -2.13 -23.24 -13.07
C MET A 117 -3.43 -22.52 -12.71
N MET A 118 -4.46 -22.56 -13.55
CA MET A 118 -5.79 -22.03 -13.22
C MET A 118 -6.38 -22.78 -12.03
N GLU A 119 -6.37 -24.10 -12.04
CA GLU A 119 -6.84 -24.94 -10.94
C GLU A 119 -6.12 -24.60 -9.63
N ARG A 120 -4.78 -24.56 -9.65
CA ARG A 120 -3.96 -24.21 -8.49
C ARG A 120 -4.25 -22.80 -7.98
N SER A 121 -4.37 -21.83 -8.89
CA SER A 121 -4.65 -20.42 -8.53
C SER A 121 -6.02 -20.22 -7.89
N GLN A 122 -6.94 -21.13 -8.11
CA GLN A 122 -8.30 -21.17 -7.55
C GLN A 122 -8.42 -22.16 -6.39
N LEU A 123 -7.32 -22.81 -5.98
CA LEU A 123 -7.32 -23.88 -4.96
C LEU A 123 -8.28 -25.04 -5.32
N GLY A 124 -8.46 -25.33 -6.60
CA GLY A 124 -9.39 -26.35 -7.10
C GLY A 124 -10.86 -26.08 -6.76
N VAL A 125 -11.23 -24.81 -6.51
CA VAL A 125 -12.62 -24.40 -6.28
C VAL A 125 -13.20 -23.77 -7.53
N GLU A 126 -14.25 -24.36 -8.04
CA GLU A 126 -15.03 -23.78 -9.12
C GLU A 126 -15.81 -22.56 -8.64
N ILE A 127 -15.75 -21.45 -9.39
CA ILE A 127 -16.35 -20.17 -9.02
C ILE A 127 -17.42 -19.83 -10.06
N ASP A 128 -18.67 -20.11 -9.72
CA ASP A 128 -19.79 -20.01 -10.66
C ASP A 128 -20.28 -18.57 -10.89
N LYS A 129 -20.26 -17.76 -9.81
CA LYS A 129 -20.71 -16.37 -9.84
C LYS A 129 -19.70 -15.47 -9.18
N CYS A 130 -19.23 -14.44 -9.87
CA CYS A 130 -18.31 -13.44 -9.33
C CYS A 130 -18.41 -12.11 -10.08
N VAL A 131 -18.01 -11.04 -9.38
CA VAL A 131 -17.67 -9.77 -10.04
C VAL A 131 -16.30 -9.94 -10.66
N VAL A 132 -16.23 -9.98 -11.99
CA VAL A 132 -15.02 -10.32 -12.76
C VAL A 132 -13.78 -9.53 -12.33
N SER A 133 -13.92 -8.22 -12.08
CA SER A 133 -12.80 -7.36 -11.65
C SER A 133 -12.28 -7.74 -10.25
N LYS A 134 -13.17 -8.05 -9.32
CA LYS A 134 -12.80 -8.50 -7.96
C LYS A 134 -12.15 -9.89 -8.02
N TYR A 135 -12.76 -10.82 -8.75
CA TYR A 135 -12.23 -12.15 -8.94
C TYR A 135 -10.81 -12.13 -9.52
N GLU A 136 -10.61 -11.39 -10.62
CA GLU A 136 -9.30 -11.25 -11.26
C GLU A 136 -8.25 -10.68 -10.27
N SER A 137 -8.61 -9.64 -9.53
CA SER A 137 -7.71 -9.01 -8.54
C SER A 137 -7.34 -9.98 -7.40
N TYR A 138 -8.31 -10.75 -6.90
CA TYR A 138 -8.09 -11.64 -5.75
C TYR A 138 -7.33 -12.91 -6.15
N ARG A 139 -7.66 -13.51 -7.29
CA ARG A 139 -6.92 -14.65 -7.84
C ARG A 139 -5.47 -14.27 -8.13
N CYS A 140 -5.23 -13.08 -8.66
CA CYS A 140 -3.90 -12.61 -9.01
C CYS A 140 -3.07 -12.09 -7.82
N LEU A 141 -3.53 -12.24 -6.57
CA LEU A 141 -2.68 -12.02 -5.38
C LEU A 141 -1.44 -12.91 -5.38
N ILE A 142 -1.50 -14.07 -6.04
CA ILE A 142 -0.35 -14.99 -6.22
C ILE A 142 0.81 -14.36 -7.04
N PHE A 143 0.61 -13.20 -7.69
CA PHE A 143 1.66 -12.47 -8.42
C PHE A 143 2.43 -11.50 -7.52
N SER A 144 2.00 -11.32 -6.27
CA SER A 144 2.69 -10.44 -5.34
C SER A 144 4.08 -10.97 -5.02
N ALA A 145 5.07 -10.09 -5.07
CA ALA A 145 6.41 -10.40 -4.60
C ALA A 145 6.36 -10.71 -3.08
N CYS A 146 6.91 -11.85 -2.69
CA CYS A 146 6.89 -12.31 -1.31
C CYS A 146 8.20 -12.98 -0.91
N GLN A 147 8.47 -12.92 0.39
CA GLN A 147 9.41 -13.79 1.08
C GLN A 147 8.60 -14.82 1.86
N PHE A 148 8.97 -16.09 1.78
CA PHE A 148 8.11 -17.19 2.22
C PHE A 148 8.57 -17.82 3.51
N ILE A 149 7.60 -18.15 4.36
CA ILE A 149 7.80 -18.94 5.58
C ILE A 149 7.73 -20.40 5.20
N GLU A 150 8.81 -21.15 5.47
CA GLU A 150 8.90 -22.55 5.06
C GLU A 150 8.22 -23.52 6.06
N SER A 151 7.93 -23.06 7.28
CA SER A 151 7.20 -23.84 8.29
C SER A 151 5.73 -24.06 7.94
N LYS A 152 5.02 -24.77 8.80
CA LYS A 152 3.56 -24.88 8.75
C LYS A 152 2.91 -23.52 8.98
N LEU A 153 1.67 -23.38 8.49
CA LEU A 153 0.85 -22.20 8.80
C LEU A 153 0.61 -22.10 10.31
N PRO A 154 0.58 -20.89 10.88
CA PRO A 154 0.25 -20.66 12.28
C PRO A 154 -1.20 -21.07 12.59
N ASN A 155 -1.53 -21.16 13.88
CA ASN A 155 -2.90 -21.32 14.34
C ASN A 155 -3.63 -19.98 14.25
N ILE A 156 -4.49 -19.85 13.23
CA ILE A 156 -5.17 -18.60 12.87
C ILE A 156 -6.64 -18.72 13.28
N VAL A 157 -7.09 -17.82 14.14
CA VAL A 157 -8.50 -17.63 14.49
C VAL A 157 -9.06 -16.54 13.59
N LEU A 158 -10.15 -16.84 12.87
CA LEU A 158 -10.84 -15.85 12.05
C LEU A 158 -12.00 -15.23 12.84
N VAL A 159 -12.04 -13.89 12.87
CA VAL A 159 -13.13 -13.14 13.49
C VAL A 159 -13.91 -12.38 12.43
N ASP A 160 -15.19 -12.12 12.69
CA ASP A 160 -16.07 -11.42 11.75
C ASP A 160 -15.66 -9.94 11.62
N GLU A 161 -16.22 -9.27 10.62
CA GLU A 161 -16.00 -7.84 10.39
C GLU A 161 -16.74 -6.99 11.42
N TYR A 162 -16.02 -6.14 12.15
CA TYR A 162 -16.64 -5.16 13.04
C TYR A 162 -17.16 -3.97 12.23
N LYS A 163 -18.43 -3.67 12.40
CA LYS A 163 -19.09 -2.51 11.77
C LYS A 163 -19.53 -1.54 12.82
N LYS A 164 -19.12 -0.31 12.68
CA LYS A 164 -19.47 0.79 13.54
C LYS A 164 -20.25 1.85 12.76
N ILE A 165 -21.26 2.43 13.38
CA ILE A 165 -22.02 3.56 12.83
C ILE A 165 -21.62 4.81 13.62
N LEU A 166 -21.16 5.83 12.92
CA LEU A 166 -20.99 7.17 13.45
C LEU A 166 -22.25 7.98 13.12
N PRO A 167 -23.09 8.30 14.12
CA PRO A 167 -24.35 8.97 13.85
C PRO A 167 -24.14 10.44 13.49
N GLN A 168 -25.00 10.96 12.64
CA GLN A 168 -25.21 12.39 12.36
C GLN A 168 -23.90 13.16 12.05
N GLN A 169 -23.05 12.60 11.16
CA GLN A 169 -21.85 13.29 10.71
C GLN A 169 -22.19 14.30 9.63
N TYR A 170 -21.68 15.54 9.74
CA TYR A 170 -21.83 16.56 8.69
C TYR A 170 -20.82 16.31 7.58
N VAL A 171 -21.31 15.93 6.41
CA VAL A 171 -20.49 15.48 5.28
C VAL A 171 -20.98 16.08 3.96
N ARG A 172 -20.14 16.03 2.95
CA ARG A 172 -20.50 16.25 1.55
C ARG A 172 -20.72 14.91 0.88
N TYR A 173 -21.70 14.83 0.00
CA TYR A 173 -22.04 13.59 -0.72
C TYR A 173 -22.47 13.89 -2.15
N VAL A 174 -22.37 12.89 -3.01
CA VAL A 174 -22.70 13.01 -4.43
C VAL A 174 -24.14 12.52 -4.65
N VAL A 175 -24.97 13.38 -5.24
CA VAL A 175 -26.33 13.03 -5.69
C VAL A 175 -26.44 13.18 -7.19
N GLU A 176 -27.34 12.41 -7.82
CA GLU A 176 -27.68 12.58 -9.23
C GLU A 176 -28.95 13.44 -9.33
N LYS A 177 -28.85 14.59 -9.97
CA LYS A 177 -29.95 15.52 -10.20
C LYS A 177 -29.99 15.97 -11.65
N ASP A 178 -31.19 16.21 -12.14
CA ASP A 178 -31.36 16.87 -13.43
C ASP A 178 -31.00 18.36 -13.28
N LYS A 179 -30.16 18.85 -14.17
CA LYS A 179 -29.74 20.26 -14.23
C LYS A 179 -30.33 20.95 -15.43
N GLU A 180 -31.04 22.04 -15.19
CA GLU A 180 -31.50 22.93 -16.24
C GLU A 180 -30.43 23.95 -16.58
N TYR A 181 -30.14 24.07 -17.84
CA TYR A 181 -29.25 25.06 -18.41
C TYR A 181 -30.02 25.95 -19.37
N ILE A 182 -30.03 27.24 -19.09
CA ILE A 182 -30.57 28.23 -20.03
C ILE A 182 -29.47 28.60 -21.01
N ASP A 183 -29.64 28.28 -22.28
CA ASP A 183 -28.73 28.72 -23.33
C ASP A 183 -28.77 30.24 -23.42
N LYS A 184 -27.65 30.89 -23.19
CA LYS A 184 -27.57 32.36 -23.12
C LYS A 184 -27.83 33.05 -24.44
N ASP A 185 -27.65 32.35 -25.56
CA ASP A 185 -27.79 32.90 -26.90
C ASP A 185 -29.18 32.67 -27.47
N THR A 186 -29.83 31.56 -27.12
CA THR A 186 -31.17 31.17 -27.66
C THR A 186 -32.30 31.30 -26.66
N GLY A 187 -32.01 31.40 -25.35
CA GLY A 187 -33.02 31.37 -24.28
C GLY A 187 -33.66 29.98 -24.06
N GLU A 188 -33.22 28.96 -24.77
CA GLU A 188 -33.75 27.61 -24.62
C GLU A 188 -33.30 26.94 -23.34
N VAL A 189 -34.21 26.25 -22.65
CA VAL A 189 -33.90 25.44 -21.47
C VAL A 189 -33.48 24.05 -21.89
N LYS A 190 -32.22 23.69 -21.67
CA LYS A 190 -31.69 22.35 -21.90
C LYS A 190 -31.57 21.61 -20.55
N VAL A 191 -32.26 20.47 -20.44
CA VAL A 191 -32.21 19.62 -19.25
C VAL A 191 -31.14 18.54 -19.45
N TYR A 192 -30.09 18.60 -18.62
CA TYR A 192 -29.07 17.55 -18.53
C TYR A 192 -29.44 16.59 -17.42
N LYS A 193 -29.86 15.37 -17.79
CA LYS A 193 -30.29 14.34 -16.83
C LYS A 193 -29.12 13.73 -16.07
N ASN A 194 -29.37 13.30 -14.82
CA ASN A 194 -28.45 12.53 -13.97
C ASN A 194 -27.07 13.20 -13.81
N GLN A 195 -27.04 14.52 -13.63
CA GLN A 195 -25.78 15.21 -13.38
C GLN A 195 -25.36 15.01 -11.91
N LYS A 196 -24.10 14.62 -11.71
CA LYS A 196 -23.53 14.47 -10.37
C LYS A 196 -23.32 15.85 -9.73
N VAL A 197 -23.96 16.07 -8.59
CA VAL A 197 -23.89 17.30 -7.81
C VAL A 197 -23.45 16.95 -6.40
N ILE A 198 -22.62 17.82 -5.79
CA ILE A 198 -22.21 17.65 -4.40
C ILE A 198 -23.19 18.43 -3.52
N GLU A 199 -23.77 17.77 -2.55
CA GLU A 199 -24.59 18.34 -1.49
C GLU A 199 -23.92 18.18 -0.12
N GLU A 200 -24.39 18.90 0.88
CA GLU A 200 -23.93 18.85 2.26
C GLU A 200 -25.09 18.53 3.19
N GLY A 201 -24.84 17.72 4.20
CA GLY A 201 -25.86 17.35 5.19
C GLY A 201 -25.35 16.40 6.26
N TYR A 202 -26.25 16.06 7.17
CA TYR A 202 -25.98 15.11 8.25
C TYR A 202 -26.38 13.71 7.82
N HIS A 203 -25.44 12.76 7.95
CA HIS A 203 -25.65 11.35 7.62
C HIS A 203 -24.99 10.44 8.64
N ASP A 204 -25.58 9.28 8.81
CA ASP A 204 -24.96 8.18 9.57
C ASP A 204 -23.92 7.49 8.69
N ILE A 205 -22.67 7.46 9.13
CA ILE A 205 -21.56 6.90 8.38
C ILE A 205 -21.19 5.53 8.94
N LYS A 206 -21.21 4.52 8.06
CA LYS A 206 -20.79 3.16 8.40
C LYS A 206 -19.27 3.04 8.23
N LEU A 207 -18.60 2.54 9.25
CA LEU A 207 -17.17 2.26 9.25
C LEU A 207 -16.91 0.76 9.41
N SER A 208 -15.83 0.29 8.78
CA SER A 208 -15.21 -1.03 9.01
C SER A 208 -13.80 -0.81 9.56
N PRO A 209 -13.63 -0.52 10.88
CA PRO A 209 -12.36 -0.07 11.45
C PRO A 209 -11.23 -1.10 11.41
N PHE A 210 -11.50 -2.33 10.99
CA PHE A 210 -10.53 -3.43 10.96
C PHE A 210 -10.53 -4.15 9.60
N ASP A 211 -10.81 -3.44 8.49
CA ASP A 211 -10.81 -4.04 7.15
C ASP A 211 -9.39 -4.40 6.70
N GLY A 212 -9.15 -5.70 6.52
CA GLY A 212 -7.85 -6.22 6.11
C GLY A 212 -6.83 -6.33 7.25
N PHE A 213 -7.29 -6.25 8.50
CA PHE A 213 -6.46 -6.18 9.71
C PHE A 213 -6.45 -7.49 10.49
N GLY A 214 -5.36 -7.73 11.21
CA GLY A 214 -5.23 -8.80 12.18
C GLY A 214 -4.03 -8.60 13.09
N VAL A 215 -3.97 -9.40 14.13
CA VAL A 215 -2.89 -9.41 15.12
C VAL A 215 -2.20 -10.76 15.20
N HIS A 216 -0.98 -10.78 15.71
CA HIS A 216 -0.23 -12.00 15.95
C HIS A 216 0.64 -11.86 17.21
N THR A 217 1.08 -12.99 17.77
CA THR A 217 1.96 -13.01 18.94
C THR A 217 3.39 -12.63 18.58
N LYS A 218 4.21 -12.31 19.59
CA LYS A 218 5.63 -11.99 19.42
C LYS A 218 6.41 -13.15 18.78
N GLU A 219 6.09 -14.39 19.13
CA GLU A 219 6.71 -15.58 18.55
C GLU A 219 6.46 -15.66 17.04
N MET A 220 5.29 -15.17 16.59
CA MET A 220 4.99 -15.09 15.16
C MET A 220 5.79 -13.97 14.48
N SER A 221 6.04 -12.83 15.13
CA SER A 221 6.97 -11.82 14.59
C SER A 221 8.36 -12.40 14.32
N GLU A 222 8.88 -13.22 15.23
CA GLU A 222 10.17 -13.90 15.06
C GLU A 222 10.13 -14.91 13.89
N LEU A 223 9.04 -15.68 13.79
CA LEU A 223 8.83 -16.61 12.69
C LEU A 223 8.74 -15.87 11.35
N PHE A 224 7.96 -14.79 11.26
CA PHE A 224 7.81 -13.98 10.05
C PHE A 224 9.13 -13.32 9.66
N ASN A 225 9.90 -12.84 10.66
CA ASN A 225 11.23 -12.30 10.43
C ASN A 225 12.21 -13.36 9.90
N SER A 226 12.02 -14.65 10.18
CA SER A 226 12.85 -15.71 9.62
C SER A 226 12.78 -15.76 8.08
N ALA A 227 11.64 -15.39 7.50
CA ALA A 227 11.47 -15.24 6.05
C ALA A 227 12.11 -13.94 5.53
N VAL A 228 11.90 -12.83 6.23
CA VAL A 228 12.40 -11.49 5.86
C VAL A 228 13.91 -11.37 6.06
N GLY A 229 14.43 -11.93 7.16
CA GLY A 229 15.86 -11.99 7.46
C GLY A 229 16.47 -10.68 7.97
N MET A 230 15.68 -9.85 8.66
CA MET A 230 16.20 -8.65 9.33
C MET A 230 17.03 -9.05 10.54
N LYS A 231 18.26 -8.50 10.66
CA LYS A 231 19.23 -8.88 11.69
C LYS A 231 19.29 -7.91 12.86
N HIS A 232 18.99 -6.63 12.62
CA HIS A 232 19.19 -5.56 13.59
C HIS A 232 17.93 -5.25 14.41
N TYR A 233 16.79 -5.70 13.94
CA TYR A 233 15.50 -5.58 14.61
C TYR A 233 14.52 -6.63 14.05
N THR A 234 13.45 -6.89 14.79
CA THR A 234 12.32 -7.69 14.32
C THR A 234 11.20 -6.73 13.94
N PRO A 235 10.73 -6.74 12.68
CA PRO A 235 9.54 -5.98 12.31
C PRO A 235 8.34 -6.42 13.15
N ILE A 236 7.42 -5.50 13.43
CA ILE A 236 6.21 -5.79 14.22
C ILE A 236 4.96 -5.88 13.35
N ALA A 237 4.97 -5.32 12.15
CA ALA A 237 3.84 -5.39 11.22
C ALA A 237 4.27 -6.06 9.92
N TYR A 238 3.43 -6.98 9.42
CA TYR A 238 3.71 -7.78 8.23
C TYR A 238 2.48 -7.84 7.33
N GLN A 239 2.65 -7.48 6.06
CA GLN A 239 1.62 -7.69 5.06
C GLN A 239 1.71 -9.12 4.53
N VAL A 240 0.72 -9.93 4.89
CA VAL A 240 0.66 -11.35 4.56
C VAL A 240 -0.04 -11.62 3.24
N ARG A 241 0.35 -12.72 2.57
CA ARG A 241 -0.21 -13.17 1.28
C ARG A 241 -0.37 -14.68 1.24
N LEU A 242 -1.56 -15.10 0.80
CA LEU A 242 -1.90 -16.44 0.33
C LEU A 242 -2.86 -16.29 -0.87
N PRO A 243 -3.17 -17.35 -1.62
CA PRO A 243 -4.24 -17.29 -2.61
C PRO A 243 -5.54 -16.76 -1.99
N PHE A 244 -6.11 -15.71 -2.56
CA PHE A 244 -7.30 -15.01 -2.06
C PHE A 244 -7.17 -14.40 -0.66
N LEU A 245 -5.97 -14.29 -0.10
CA LEU A 245 -5.77 -13.69 1.22
C LEU A 245 -4.74 -12.56 1.16
N LYS A 246 -5.15 -11.42 1.70
CA LYS A 246 -4.36 -10.18 1.77
C LYS A 246 -4.75 -9.41 3.03
N GLY A 247 -3.78 -8.98 3.80
CA GLY A 247 -4.01 -8.09 4.94
C GLY A 247 -2.70 -7.73 5.64
N ILE A 248 -2.81 -6.86 6.64
CA ILE A 248 -1.73 -6.57 7.59
C ILE A 248 -1.95 -7.39 8.86
N SER A 249 -0.90 -7.95 9.39
CA SER A 249 -0.89 -8.56 10.73
C SER A 249 0.16 -7.87 11.56
N ILE A 250 -0.22 -7.39 12.76
CA ILE A 250 0.66 -6.67 13.69
C ILE A 250 0.90 -7.48 14.96
N GLU A 251 2.10 -7.38 15.49
CA GLU A 251 2.42 -7.93 16.80
C GLU A 251 1.53 -7.30 17.88
N ALA A 252 0.96 -8.14 18.73
CA ALA A 252 0.19 -7.73 19.89
C ALA A 252 0.44 -8.67 21.06
N PRO A 253 0.49 -8.20 22.30
CA PRO A 253 0.60 -9.03 23.50
C PRO A 253 -0.76 -9.66 23.82
N ILE A 254 -1.28 -10.51 22.90
CA ILE A 254 -2.63 -11.08 22.91
C ILE A 254 -2.93 -11.78 24.24
N LYS A 255 -2.02 -12.64 24.70
CA LYS A 255 -2.21 -13.42 25.94
C LYS A 255 -2.24 -12.54 27.18
N GLU A 256 -1.43 -11.46 27.20
CA GLU A 256 -1.39 -10.51 28.29
C GLU A 256 -2.66 -9.67 28.37
N ILE A 257 -3.08 -9.11 27.24
CA ILE A 257 -4.30 -8.29 27.16
C ILE A 257 -5.52 -9.13 27.56
N TYR A 258 -5.66 -10.35 27.03
CA TYR A 258 -6.79 -11.21 27.37
C TYR A 258 -6.78 -11.66 28.83
N ARG A 259 -5.60 -11.95 29.41
CA ARG A 259 -5.48 -12.23 30.84
C ARG A 259 -5.97 -11.05 31.69
N ASP A 260 -5.59 -9.82 31.32
CA ASP A 260 -6.00 -8.62 32.04
C ASP A 260 -7.52 -8.31 31.87
N LEU A 261 -8.10 -8.75 30.75
CA LEU A 261 -9.55 -8.71 30.49
C LEU A 261 -10.32 -9.91 31.09
N GLY A 262 -9.64 -10.89 31.68
CA GLY A 262 -10.26 -12.10 32.24
C GLY A 262 -10.77 -13.08 31.18
N ILE A 263 -10.22 -13.03 29.95
CA ILE A 263 -10.61 -13.89 28.82
C ILE A 263 -9.65 -15.06 28.70
N THR A 264 -10.18 -16.30 28.68
CA THR A 264 -9.40 -17.54 28.52
C THR A 264 -9.67 -18.22 27.17
N GLU A 265 -10.80 -17.93 26.56
CA GLU A 265 -11.24 -18.53 25.30
C GLU A 265 -11.92 -17.47 24.42
N ILE A 266 -11.78 -17.59 23.10
CA ILE A 266 -12.51 -16.79 22.12
C ILE A 266 -13.17 -17.69 21.09
N LYS A 267 -14.20 -17.16 20.41
CA LYS A 267 -14.98 -17.90 19.42
C LYS A 267 -14.73 -17.34 18.04
N ASP A 268 -14.41 -18.21 17.09
CA ASP A 268 -14.24 -17.80 15.70
C ASP A 268 -15.58 -17.56 14.98
N VAL A 269 -15.51 -17.06 13.75
CA VAL A 269 -16.68 -16.74 12.89
C VAL A 269 -17.51 -17.99 12.54
N PHE A 270 -16.98 -19.19 12.70
CA PHE A 270 -17.66 -20.47 12.47
C PHE A 270 -18.23 -21.10 13.75
N GLY A 271 -17.99 -20.46 14.89
CA GLY A 271 -18.48 -20.88 16.19
C GLY A 271 -17.56 -21.84 16.93
N VAL A 272 -16.35 -22.09 16.46
CA VAL A 272 -15.34 -22.90 17.13
C VAL A 272 -14.72 -22.10 18.27
N VAL A 273 -14.57 -22.72 19.42
CA VAL A 273 -13.94 -22.14 20.62
C VAL A 273 -12.45 -22.43 20.59
N HIS A 274 -11.63 -21.39 20.77
CA HIS A 274 -10.17 -21.47 20.81
C HIS A 274 -9.66 -20.98 22.18
N LYS A 275 -8.78 -21.76 22.82
CA LYS A 275 -8.09 -21.31 24.03
C LYS A 275 -7.06 -20.22 23.67
N VAL A 276 -7.02 -19.16 24.44
CA VAL A 276 -6.11 -18.01 24.22
C VAL A 276 -4.65 -18.47 24.16
N GLU A 277 -4.26 -19.46 24.97
CA GLU A 277 -2.88 -19.97 25.00
C GLU A 277 -2.42 -20.62 23.69
N ASP A 278 -3.37 -21.15 22.89
CA ASP A 278 -3.09 -21.87 21.64
C ASP A 278 -3.15 -20.93 20.41
N ILE A 279 -3.46 -19.65 20.59
CA ILE A 279 -3.65 -18.68 19.50
C ILE A 279 -2.29 -18.10 19.09
N ASP A 280 -1.98 -18.21 17.81
CA ASP A 280 -0.84 -17.55 17.17
C ASP A 280 -1.25 -16.24 16.51
N CYS A 281 -2.39 -16.24 15.80
CA CYS A 281 -2.90 -15.10 15.05
C CYS A 281 -4.42 -14.98 15.21
N ILE A 282 -4.94 -13.74 15.25
CA ILE A 282 -6.35 -13.42 15.11
C ILE A 282 -6.50 -12.52 13.89
N TRP A 283 -7.16 -13.02 12.85
CA TRP A 283 -7.33 -12.29 11.60
C TRP A 283 -8.80 -12.01 11.30
N ASN A 284 -9.06 -10.84 10.72
CA ASN A 284 -10.40 -10.48 10.27
C ASN A 284 -10.76 -11.24 8.99
N VAL A 285 -12.02 -11.65 8.83
CA VAL A 285 -12.50 -12.33 7.61
C VAL A 285 -12.33 -11.49 6.35
N SER A 286 -12.30 -10.17 6.46
CA SER A 286 -12.05 -9.25 5.35
C SER A 286 -10.65 -9.44 4.71
N MET A 287 -9.68 -10.00 5.45
CA MET A 287 -8.40 -10.43 4.88
C MET A 287 -8.56 -11.58 3.88
N TRP A 288 -9.52 -12.47 4.09
CA TRP A 288 -9.78 -13.65 3.26
C TRP A 288 -10.84 -13.35 2.19
N LYS A 289 -10.41 -12.87 1.05
CA LYS A 289 -11.28 -12.40 -0.05
C LYS A 289 -12.12 -13.51 -0.72
N ALA A 290 -11.89 -14.79 -0.38
CA ALA A 290 -12.71 -15.93 -0.79
C ALA A 290 -13.68 -16.40 0.31
N TYR A 291 -13.86 -15.67 1.41
CA TYR A 291 -14.71 -16.05 2.52
C TYR A 291 -16.10 -16.52 2.09
N ASP A 292 -16.83 -15.69 1.35
CA ASP A 292 -18.18 -16.03 0.89
C ASP A 292 -18.21 -17.25 -0.04
N ILE A 293 -17.21 -17.38 -0.93
CA ILE A 293 -17.10 -18.50 -1.87
C ILE A 293 -16.96 -19.81 -1.10
N PHE A 294 -16.05 -19.85 -0.13
CA PHE A 294 -15.81 -21.05 0.66
C PHE A 294 -16.94 -21.33 1.66
N LYS A 295 -17.48 -20.29 2.31
CA LYS A 295 -18.59 -20.44 3.25
C LYS A 295 -19.84 -20.99 2.56
N ASN A 296 -20.16 -20.51 1.37
CA ASN A 296 -21.31 -21.00 0.60
C ASN A 296 -21.15 -22.46 0.16
N LYS A 297 -19.91 -22.91 -0.15
CA LYS A 297 -19.64 -24.29 -0.60
C LYS A 297 -19.43 -25.27 0.55
N PHE A 298 -18.81 -24.85 1.66
CA PHE A 298 -18.32 -25.75 2.72
C PHE A 298 -18.91 -25.44 4.11
N GLY A 299 -19.76 -24.42 4.23
CA GLY A 299 -20.41 -24.04 5.49
C GLY A 299 -19.40 -23.73 6.60
N ASN A 300 -19.61 -24.30 7.78
CA ASN A 300 -18.75 -24.08 8.93
C ASN A 300 -17.35 -24.73 8.79
N ASN A 301 -17.15 -25.60 7.81
CA ASN A 301 -15.83 -26.21 7.55
C ASN A 301 -14.99 -25.42 6.53
N ALA A 302 -15.45 -24.22 6.14
CA ALA A 302 -14.86 -23.43 5.06
C ALA A 302 -13.38 -23.10 5.29
N TRP A 303 -13.01 -22.72 6.51
CA TRP A 303 -11.62 -22.39 6.83
C TRP A 303 -10.70 -23.61 6.82
N ASN A 304 -11.14 -24.70 7.42
CA ASN A 304 -10.38 -25.95 7.39
C ASN A 304 -10.17 -26.47 5.96
N GLU A 305 -11.21 -26.36 5.13
CA GLU A 305 -11.11 -26.74 3.72
C GLU A 305 -10.13 -25.84 2.94
N TYR A 306 -10.13 -24.52 3.22
CA TYR A 306 -9.16 -23.60 2.64
C TYR A 306 -7.72 -23.98 3.04
N ILE A 307 -7.46 -24.24 4.33
CA ILE A 307 -6.14 -24.66 4.83
C ILE A 307 -5.71 -26.00 4.21
N ASN A 308 -6.62 -26.98 4.14
CA ASN A 308 -6.35 -28.29 3.53
C ASN A 308 -5.93 -28.15 2.06
N ARG A 309 -6.60 -27.27 1.32
CA ARG A 309 -6.27 -27.00 -0.10
C ARG A 309 -4.95 -26.24 -0.25
N LEU A 310 -4.64 -25.28 0.61
CA LEU A 310 -3.33 -24.66 0.64
C LEU A 310 -2.22 -25.69 0.82
N ASN A 311 -2.38 -26.60 1.77
CA ASN A 311 -1.43 -27.67 2.02
C ASN A 311 -1.33 -28.64 0.82
N ARG A 312 -2.47 -29.05 0.25
CA ARG A 312 -2.52 -29.93 -0.94
C ARG A 312 -1.76 -29.36 -2.11
N TYR A 313 -1.90 -28.06 -2.40
CA TYR A 313 -1.20 -27.40 -3.50
C TYR A 313 0.19 -26.87 -3.12
N GLY A 314 0.64 -27.09 -1.87
CA GLY A 314 1.97 -26.69 -1.41
C GLY A 314 2.19 -25.20 -1.26
N TYR A 315 1.13 -24.43 -0.98
CA TYR A 315 1.25 -23.01 -0.71
C TYR A 315 1.88 -22.75 0.66
N LYS A 316 2.69 -21.71 0.73
CA LYS A 316 3.35 -21.23 1.95
C LYS A 316 2.94 -19.80 2.23
N LEU A 317 2.89 -19.40 3.50
CA LEU A 317 2.61 -18.01 3.87
C LEU A 317 3.71 -17.09 3.32
N GLY A 318 3.30 -16.08 2.55
CA GLY A 318 4.18 -15.09 1.98
C GLY A 318 4.10 -13.76 2.73
N ILE A 319 5.25 -13.11 2.90
CA ILE A 319 5.38 -11.76 3.45
C ILE A 319 5.73 -10.82 2.30
N SER A 320 4.86 -9.84 2.02
CA SER A 320 5.06 -8.89 0.90
C SER A 320 5.62 -7.54 1.33
N LYS A 321 5.29 -7.09 2.55
CA LYS A 321 5.82 -5.87 3.17
C LYS A 321 5.97 -6.11 4.68
N TYR A 322 6.74 -5.26 5.31
CA TYR A 322 6.93 -5.27 6.76
C TYR A 322 7.30 -3.87 7.26
N SER A 323 7.15 -3.63 8.57
CA SER A 323 7.53 -2.37 9.20
C SER A 323 9.05 -2.17 9.24
N HIS A 324 9.47 -0.90 9.18
CA HIS A 324 10.88 -0.52 9.19
C HIS A 324 11.23 0.18 10.49
N HIS A 325 12.44 -0.10 10.98
CA HIS A 325 12.99 0.58 12.12
C HIS A 325 13.43 2.01 11.74
N LYS A 326 13.46 2.91 12.70
CA LYS A 326 13.84 4.33 12.52
C LYS A 326 15.20 4.53 11.85
N SER A 327 16.17 3.63 12.07
CA SER A 327 17.45 3.64 11.36
C SER A 327 17.30 3.48 9.83
N ASP A 328 16.25 2.78 9.40
CA ASP A 328 15.91 2.52 7.99
C ASP A 328 14.87 3.48 7.43
N ILE A 329 14.27 4.33 8.27
CA ILE A 329 13.33 5.36 7.81
C ILE A 329 14.06 6.44 7.02
N ASN A 330 13.51 6.78 5.88
CA ASN A 330 14.11 7.75 4.98
C ASN A 330 14.00 9.17 5.56
N LEU A 331 15.14 9.83 5.79
CA LEU A 331 15.21 11.25 6.17
C LEU A 331 14.74 12.18 5.05
N TYR A 332 14.74 11.70 3.81
CA TYR A 332 14.42 12.46 2.60
C TYR A 332 13.02 12.14 2.08
N ASN A 333 12.03 12.14 2.97
CA ASN A 333 10.64 11.94 2.59
C ASN A 333 10.14 13.18 1.83
N LYS A 334 9.72 12.95 0.58
CA LYS A 334 9.20 14.01 -0.27
C LYS A 334 7.74 14.24 0.01
N PHE A 335 7.42 15.49 0.28
CA PHE A 335 6.06 15.96 0.27
C PHE A 335 5.51 15.90 -1.16
N ASN A 336 4.28 15.45 -1.34
CA ASN A 336 3.67 15.40 -2.66
C ASN A 336 3.14 16.81 -3.03
N TYR A 337 3.22 17.19 -4.30
CA TYR A 337 2.62 18.44 -4.78
C TYR A 337 1.10 18.51 -4.50
N GLN A 338 0.39 17.38 -4.52
CA GLN A 338 -1.02 17.29 -4.17
C GLN A 338 -1.28 17.72 -2.71
N TYR A 339 -0.38 17.37 -1.80
CA TYR A 339 -0.47 17.78 -0.40
C TYR A 339 -0.34 19.29 -0.26
N LEU A 340 0.64 19.89 -0.95
CA LEU A 340 0.82 21.36 -0.96
C LEU A 340 -0.40 22.09 -1.52
N GLN A 341 -1.05 21.55 -2.56
CA GLN A 341 -2.23 22.16 -3.18
C GLN A 341 -3.46 22.13 -2.27
N CYS A 342 -3.51 21.23 -1.30
CA CYS A 342 -4.61 21.06 -0.36
C CYS A 342 -4.41 21.84 0.96
N LEU A 343 -3.38 22.69 1.04
CA LEU A 343 -3.07 23.51 2.21
C LEU A 343 -3.26 25.00 1.90
N ASP A 344 -3.67 25.78 2.89
CA ASP A 344 -3.76 27.25 2.82
C ASP A 344 -2.39 27.90 3.02
N LEU A 345 -1.52 27.69 2.03
CA LEU A 345 -0.20 28.30 1.93
C LEU A 345 -0.22 29.58 1.11
N TRP A 346 -1.35 29.86 0.43
CA TRP A 346 -1.50 30.94 -0.52
C TRP A 346 -2.67 31.84 -0.10
N ASN A 347 -2.46 33.15 -0.07
CA ASN A 347 -3.56 34.08 0.19
C ASN A 347 -4.58 34.03 -0.96
N ASN A 348 -5.88 33.94 -0.65
CA ASN A 348 -6.96 33.98 -1.64
C ASN A 348 -6.93 35.22 -2.54
N LYS A 349 -6.43 36.36 -2.06
CA LYS A 349 -6.18 37.56 -2.87
C LYS A 349 -5.21 37.31 -4.02
N TYR A 350 -4.24 36.41 -3.83
CA TYR A 350 -3.28 36.01 -4.84
C TYR A 350 -3.93 35.30 -6.04
N ILE A 351 -4.84 34.39 -5.81
CA ILE A 351 -5.54 33.65 -6.87
C ILE A 351 -6.44 34.60 -7.67
N GLN A 352 -7.07 35.59 -7.03
CA GLN A 352 -7.87 36.61 -7.69
C GLN A 352 -7.01 37.54 -8.56
N HIS A 353 -5.83 37.95 -8.08
CA HIS A 353 -4.88 38.76 -8.85
C HIS A 353 -4.36 38.04 -10.10
N PHE A 354 -4.07 36.73 -9.99
CA PHE A 354 -3.67 35.93 -11.15
C PHE A 354 -4.78 35.84 -12.22
N LYS A 355 -6.04 35.79 -11.79
CA LYS A 355 -7.19 35.78 -12.71
C LYS A 355 -7.40 37.11 -13.41
N ASN A 356 -7.10 38.22 -12.75
CA ASN A 356 -7.37 39.56 -13.25
C ASN A 356 -6.20 40.20 -14.03
N ARG A 357 -5.01 39.57 -14.11
CA ARG A 357 -3.80 40.01 -14.81
C ARG A 357 -3.34 41.45 -14.52
N GLU A 358 -3.84 42.05 -13.46
CA GLU A 358 -3.48 43.40 -13.06
C GLU A 358 -2.42 43.36 -11.97
N ASN A 359 -1.23 43.85 -12.27
CA ASN A 359 -0.03 43.99 -11.43
C ASN A 359 0.73 42.70 -11.05
N LYS A 360 1.85 42.56 -11.74
CA LYS A 360 2.80 41.44 -11.63
C LYS A 360 3.62 41.38 -10.33
N TYR A 361 3.56 42.42 -9.51
CA TYR A 361 4.50 42.63 -8.38
C TYR A 361 3.88 42.67 -6.98
N ASP A 362 2.56 42.83 -6.84
CA ASP A 362 1.86 42.79 -5.56
C ASP A 362 1.48 41.37 -5.08
N ILE A 363 2.13 40.38 -5.69
CA ILE A 363 1.69 38.99 -5.66
C ILE A 363 2.08 38.30 -4.36
N LEU A 364 2.93 38.89 -3.53
CA LEU A 364 3.59 38.18 -2.45
C LEU A 364 3.55 39.03 -1.18
N ASP A 365 2.52 38.79 -0.39
CA ASP A 365 2.54 39.14 1.02
C ASP A 365 3.77 38.49 1.67
N GLU A 366 4.62 39.28 2.31
CA GLU A 366 5.85 38.83 2.98
C GLU A 366 5.58 37.67 3.96
N SER A 367 4.38 37.64 4.58
CA SER A 367 3.96 36.57 5.49
C SER A 367 3.85 35.20 4.80
N ASN A 368 3.39 35.15 3.56
CA ASN A 368 3.24 33.91 2.78
C ASN A 368 4.57 33.41 2.21
N TRP A 369 5.43 34.32 1.78
CA TRP A 369 6.81 33.97 1.41
C TRP A 369 7.57 33.37 2.59
N GLY A 370 7.44 33.96 3.78
CA GLY A 370 8.05 33.45 4.98
C GLY A 370 7.63 32.01 5.29
N LYS A 371 6.35 31.67 5.13
CA LYS A 371 5.85 30.28 5.30
C LYS A 371 6.52 29.32 4.31
N ILE A 372 6.53 29.66 3.02
CA ILE A 372 7.10 28.80 1.97
C ILE A 372 8.61 28.61 2.16
N ILE A 373 9.34 29.67 2.45
CA ILE A 373 10.79 29.63 2.71
C ILE A 373 11.07 28.73 3.93
N ASN A 374 10.32 28.88 5.01
CA ASN A 374 10.50 28.07 6.21
C ASN A 374 10.16 26.59 6.00
N ILE A 375 9.13 26.27 5.22
CA ILE A 375 8.84 24.87 4.84
C ILE A 375 9.98 24.31 3.98
N ALA A 376 10.51 25.08 3.05
CA ALA A 376 11.61 24.64 2.19
C ALA A 376 12.96 24.55 2.92
N LYS A 377 13.12 25.18 4.08
CA LYS A 377 14.37 25.22 4.86
C LYS A 377 14.87 23.82 5.20
N TYR A 378 14.00 22.92 5.64
CA TYR A 378 14.38 21.53 5.92
C TYR A 378 15.05 20.85 4.71
N SER A 379 14.50 21.09 3.50
CA SER A 379 15.08 20.55 2.26
C SER A 379 16.46 21.14 1.98
N THR A 380 16.64 22.45 2.15
CA THR A 380 17.93 23.12 1.91
C THR A 380 18.98 22.66 2.92
N ASP A 381 18.64 22.55 4.17
CA ASP A 381 19.54 22.08 5.25
C ASP A 381 20.02 20.64 5.00
N LEU A 382 19.13 19.77 4.55
CA LEU A 382 19.50 18.39 4.19
C LEU A 382 20.45 18.34 2.99
N LEU A 383 20.15 19.10 1.92
CA LEU A 383 20.98 19.13 0.72
C LEU A 383 22.33 19.79 0.98
N GLU A 384 22.39 20.79 1.85
CA GLU A 384 23.62 21.44 2.26
C GLU A 384 24.58 20.45 2.94
N LYS A 385 24.07 19.56 3.83
CA LYS A 385 24.87 18.52 4.48
C LYS A 385 25.51 17.57 3.46
N ILE A 386 24.82 17.24 2.36
CA ILE A 386 25.39 16.43 1.27
C ILE A 386 26.47 17.20 0.54
N ILE A 387 26.23 18.47 0.21
CA ILE A 387 27.18 19.32 -0.50
C ILE A 387 28.46 19.51 0.32
N LYS A 388 28.34 19.63 1.64
CA LYS A 388 29.47 19.71 2.58
C LYS A 388 30.20 18.37 2.76
N GLY A 389 29.73 17.28 2.11
CA GLY A 389 30.39 15.97 2.13
C GLY A 389 30.11 15.15 3.41
N ASN A 390 28.97 15.35 4.07
CA ASN A 390 28.57 14.51 5.18
C ASN A 390 28.17 13.10 4.71
N LYS A 391 28.92 12.08 5.14
CA LYS A 391 28.74 10.68 4.75
C LYS A 391 27.35 10.15 5.09
N PHE A 392 26.89 10.34 6.33
CA PHE A 392 25.60 9.84 6.80
C PHE A 392 24.44 10.33 5.93
N TYR A 393 24.33 11.66 5.75
CA TYR A 393 23.27 12.26 4.93
C TYR A 393 23.40 11.88 3.45
N THR A 394 24.61 11.73 2.93
CA THR A 394 24.84 11.28 1.56
C THR A 394 24.38 9.86 1.35
N LEU A 395 24.70 8.93 2.24
CA LEU A 395 24.26 7.54 2.16
C LEU A 395 22.73 7.44 2.24
N LYS A 396 22.10 8.11 3.20
CA LYS A 396 20.63 8.17 3.30
C LYS A 396 19.99 8.74 2.03
N PHE A 397 20.55 9.81 1.45
CA PHE A 397 20.11 10.38 0.17
C PHE A 397 20.25 9.40 -1.01
N LEU A 398 21.23 8.53 -0.97
CA LEU A 398 21.43 7.47 -1.95
C LEU A 398 20.54 6.24 -1.72
N GLY A 399 19.74 6.23 -0.63
CA GLY A 399 18.86 5.14 -0.25
C GLY A 399 19.57 3.99 0.45
N ILE A 400 20.68 4.30 1.15
CA ILE A 400 21.46 3.29 1.89
C ILE A 400 21.10 3.37 3.37
N TYR A 401 20.67 2.26 3.90
CA TYR A 401 20.24 2.04 5.28
C TYR A 401 20.96 0.84 5.88
N ASP A 402 20.85 0.66 7.18
CA ASP A 402 21.47 -0.47 7.89
C ASP A 402 20.96 -1.82 7.40
N SER A 403 19.69 -1.86 6.95
CA SER A 403 19.07 -3.06 6.40
C SER A 403 19.59 -3.47 5.01
N ASN A 404 20.11 -2.53 4.21
CA ASN A 404 20.51 -2.81 2.84
C ASN A 404 22.00 -2.55 2.53
N VAL A 405 22.78 -2.12 3.51
CA VAL A 405 24.19 -1.78 3.32
C VAL A 405 25.02 -2.94 2.75
N ASP A 406 24.71 -4.17 3.13
CA ASP A 406 25.41 -5.38 2.67
C ASP A 406 25.01 -5.81 1.25
N SER A 407 23.95 -5.24 0.68
CA SER A 407 23.40 -5.58 -0.64
C SER A 407 23.61 -4.51 -1.71
N VAL A 408 24.55 -3.60 -1.48
CA VAL A 408 24.83 -2.48 -2.38
C VAL A 408 25.47 -2.97 -3.67
N ASN A 409 24.84 -2.64 -4.81
CA ASN A 409 25.35 -2.97 -6.15
C ASN A 409 26.06 -1.79 -6.85
N SER A 410 26.15 -0.63 -6.20
CA SER A 410 26.74 0.57 -6.78
C SER A 410 28.20 0.73 -6.38
N LYS A 411 29.13 0.64 -7.30
CA LYS A 411 30.56 0.84 -7.06
C LYS A 411 30.89 2.19 -6.43
N TYR A 412 30.13 3.25 -6.76
CA TYR A 412 30.30 4.57 -6.12
C TYR A 412 29.91 4.53 -4.65
N VAL A 413 28.83 3.81 -4.30
CA VAL A 413 28.39 3.68 -2.92
C VAL A 413 29.35 2.81 -2.12
N GLU A 414 29.80 1.66 -2.68
CA GLU A 414 30.83 0.82 -2.08
C GLU A 414 32.09 1.63 -1.73
N ALA A 415 32.56 2.46 -2.67
CA ALA A 415 33.72 3.31 -2.45
C ALA A 415 33.51 4.29 -1.27
N ILE A 416 32.33 4.92 -1.18
CA ILE A 416 31.99 5.82 -0.06
C ILE A 416 31.92 5.06 1.26
N LEU A 417 31.39 3.84 1.28
CA LEU A 417 31.30 3.01 2.47
C LEU A 417 32.69 2.65 3.00
N ILE A 418 33.62 2.29 2.09
CA ILE A 418 35.00 1.90 2.45
C ILE A 418 35.82 3.12 2.93
N ASN A 419 35.73 4.26 2.23
CA ASN A 419 36.54 5.42 2.53
C ASN A 419 35.78 6.74 2.31
N ASP A 420 35.61 7.53 3.37
CA ASP A 420 34.90 8.82 3.35
C ASP A 420 35.55 9.85 2.44
N GLN A 421 36.88 9.77 2.22
CA GLN A 421 37.59 10.68 1.31
C GLN A 421 37.09 10.55 -0.14
N MET A 422 36.45 9.43 -0.50
CA MET A 422 35.84 9.23 -1.80
C MET A 422 34.71 10.24 -2.10
N LEU A 423 34.12 10.85 -1.09
CA LEU A 423 33.18 11.97 -1.30
C LEU A 423 33.86 13.19 -1.96
N LYS A 424 35.18 13.29 -1.91
CA LYS A 424 35.96 14.32 -2.60
C LYS A 424 36.35 13.95 -4.03
N ASP A 425 36.16 12.67 -4.41
CA ASP A 425 36.51 12.17 -5.75
C ASP A 425 35.67 12.86 -6.84
N PRO A 426 36.28 13.29 -7.96
CA PRO A 426 35.58 14.00 -9.03
C PRO A 426 34.44 13.21 -9.66
N CYS A 427 34.58 11.89 -9.82
CA CYS A 427 33.54 11.03 -10.41
C CYS A 427 32.32 10.90 -9.50
N ILE A 428 32.57 10.72 -8.19
CA ILE A 428 31.52 10.66 -7.19
C ILE A 428 30.83 12.02 -7.06
N LYS A 429 31.56 13.12 -7.02
CA LYS A 429 30.99 14.48 -7.05
C LYS A 429 30.11 14.71 -8.28
N LYS A 430 30.55 14.25 -9.46
CA LYS A 430 29.76 14.35 -10.70
C LYS A 430 28.44 13.55 -10.61
N MET A 431 28.49 12.34 -10.06
CA MET A 431 27.31 11.51 -9.84
C MET A 431 26.35 12.18 -8.84
N LEU A 432 26.84 12.65 -7.70
CA LEU A 432 26.03 13.34 -6.69
C LEU A 432 25.40 14.62 -7.24
N ARG A 433 26.17 15.43 -7.98
CA ARG A 433 25.65 16.65 -8.64
C ARG A 433 24.48 16.36 -9.59
N ARG A 434 24.56 15.27 -10.37
CA ARG A 434 23.44 14.86 -11.24
C ARG A 434 22.19 14.51 -10.44
N LYS A 435 22.33 13.78 -9.35
CA LYS A 435 21.20 13.42 -8.47
C LYS A 435 20.64 14.67 -7.76
N LEU A 436 21.47 15.54 -7.24
CA LEU A 436 21.07 16.82 -6.63
C LEU A 436 20.31 17.71 -7.61
N ASN A 437 20.82 17.90 -8.83
CA ASN A 437 20.14 18.69 -9.86
C ASN A 437 18.76 18.12 -10.21
N LYS A 438 18.63 16.78 -10.31
CA LYS A 438 17.33 16.13 -10.50
C LYS A 438 16.38 16.40 -9.32
N THR A 439 16.89 16.34 -8.10
CA THR A 439 16.11 16.61 -6.88
C THR A 439 15.65 18.07 -6.84
N ILE A 440 16.55 19.03 -7.09
CA ILE A 440 16.22 20.45 -7.15
C ILE A 440 15.15 20.72 -8.23
N THR A 441 15.28 20.08 -9.40
CA THR A 441 14.24 20.17 -10.45
C THR A 441 12.89 19.65 -9.95
N GLN A 442 12.86 18.54 -9.20
CA GLN A 442 11.63 18.03 -8.62
C GLN A 442 11.04 18.95 -7.54
N MET A 443 11.90 19.61 -6.75
CA MET A 443 11.47 20.59 -5.75
C MET A 443 10.76 21.80 -6.37
N LYS A 444 11.19 22.23 -7.57
CA LYS A 444 10.49 23.29 -8.34
C LYS A 444 9.04 22.90 -8.69
N TYR A 445 8.72 21.63 -8.72
CA TYR A 445 7.36 21.09 -8.92
C TYR A 445 6.68 20.69 -7.59
N GLY A 446 7.12 21.26 -6.47
CA GLY A 446 6.49 21.04 -5.17
C GLY A 446 6.86 19.73 -4.46
N LYS A 447 7.82 18.93 -4.97
CA LYS A 447 8.31 17.73 -4.30
C LYS A 447 9.45 18.07 -3.34
N ILE A 448 9.16 18.88 -2.34
CA ILE A 448 10.10 19.28 -1.30
C ILE A 448 10.22 18.19 -0.21
N TYR A 449 11.33 18.18 0.50
CA TYR A 449 11.48 17.40 1.73
C TYR A 449 10.92 18.19 2.90
N VAL A 450 10.16 17.51 3.76
CA VAL A 450 9.60 18.10 4.98
C VAL A 450 9.80 17.15 6.16
N GLU A 451 9.68 17.68 7.36
CA GLU A 451 9.69 16.92 8.60
C GLU A 451 8.42 16.09 8.72
N GLY A 452 8.56 14.80 8.48
CA GLY A 452 7.47 13.85 8.52
C GLY A 452 7.89 12.50 7.95
N PHE A 453 7.11 11.48 8.28
CA PHE A 453 7.42 10.10 7.92
C PHE A 453 6.18 9.35 7.45
N TYR A 454 6.39 8.36 6.57
CA TYR A 454 5.36 7.40 6.20
C TYR A 454 5.24 6.34 7.29
N HIS A 455 3.99 6.00 7.62
CA HIS A 455 3.66 4.96 8.60
C HIS A 455 2.67 3.99 8.00
N ILE A 456 2.86 2.71 8.27
CA ILE A 456 1.85 1.67 8.01
C ILE A 456 0.70 1.90 9.00
N VAL A 457 -0.52 1.95 8.48
CA VAL A 457 -1.71 2.13 9.30
C VAL A 457 -2.17 0.79 9.85
N VAL A 458 -2.55 0.78 11.11
CA VAL A 458 -3.14 -0.37 11.82
C VAL A 458 -4.30 0.11 12.69
N GLY A 459 -5.29 -0.76 12.91
CA GLY A 459 -6.44 -0.46 13.76
C GLY A 459 -6.09 -0.38 15.24
N ASP A 460 -7.03 0.11 16.03
CA ASP A 460 -6.95 0.08 17.49
C ASP A 460 -6.92 -1.37 17.99
N ILE A 461 -5.74 -1.83 18.40
CA ILE A 461 -5.49 -3.22 18.79
C ILE A 461 -6.34 -3.63 19.99
N ILE A 462 -6.54 -2.73 20.96
CA ILE A 462 -7.39 -3.01 22.12
C ILE A 462 -8.82 -3.22 21.67
N GLY A 463 -9.36 -2.29 20.86
CA GLY A 463 -10.72 -2.42 20.33
C GLY A 463 -10.91 -3.68 19.49
N TYR A 464 -9.89 -4.08 18.71
CA TYR A 464 -9.93 -5.31 17.96
C TYR A 464 -9.97 -6.57 18.85
N LEU A 465 -9.17 -6.60 19.91
CA LEU A 465 -9.15 -7.72 20.85
C LEU A 465 -10.42 -7.78 21.71
N GLU A 466 -10.96 -6.62 22.13
CA GLU A 466 -12.27 -6.54 22.79
C GLU A 466 -13.37 -7.14 21.91
N TYR A 467 -13.41 -6.73 20.63
CA TYR A 467 -14.36 -7.25 19.66
C TYR A 467 -14.24 -8.77 19.48
N SER A 468 -13.02 -9.28 19.27
CA SER A 468 -12.77 -10.70 19.05
C SER A 468 -13.11 -11.58 20.25
N ALA A 469 -13.16 -10.99 21.46
CA ALA A 469 -13.63 -11.63 22.70
C ALA A 469 -15.14 -11.47 22.95
N GLY A 470 -15.86 -10.76 22.07
CA GLY A 470 -17.30 -10.47 22.24
C GLY A 470 -17.61 -9.46 23.34
N LEU A 471 -16.65 -8.60 23.70
CA LEU A 471 -16.81 -7.53 24.67
C LEU A 471 -17.33 -6.23 24.03
N ASP A 472 -17.76 -5.28 24.87
CA ASP A 472 -18.01 -3.92 24.41
C ASP A 472 -16.72 -3.29 23.89
N VAL A 473 -16.75 -2.80 22.65
CA VAL A 473 -15.57 -2.27 21.96
C VAL A 473 -15.35 -0.82 22.36
N LYS A 474 -14.30 -0.58 23.14
CA LYS A 474 -13.90 0.74 23.63
C LYS A 474 -12.60 1.22 22.97
N GLY A 475 -11.65 0.31 22.78
CA GLY A 475 -10.32 0.65 22.30
C GLY A 475 -9.50 1.49 23.27
N CYS A 476 -8.35 1.95 22.79
CA CYS A 476 -7.45 2.79 23.61
C CYS A 476 -7.24 4.21 23.05
N LEU A 477 -7.79 4.53 21.88
CA LEU A 477 -7.66 5.83 21.23
C LEU A 477 -9.04 6.51 21.14
N GLY A 478 -9.10 7.80 21.48
CA GLY A 478 -10.27 8.64 21.29
C GLY A 478 -10.36 9.24 19.89
N ALA A 479 -11.48 9.91 19.59
CA ALA A 479 -11.65 10.63 18.33
C ALA A 479 -10.53 11.67 18.13
N GLY A 480 -9.96 11.75 16.92
CA GLY A 480 -8.83 12.60 16.58
C GLY A 480 -7.48 12.12 17.10
N GLU A 481 -7.40 10.98 17.78
CA GLU A 481 -6.17 10.46 18.34
C GLU A 481 -5.57 9.35 17.49
N PHE A 482 -4.26 9.42 17.29
CA PHE A 482 -3.43 8.37 16.69
C PHE A 482 -2.27 8.05 17.64
N TYR A 483 -1.69 6.86 17.51
CA TYR A 483 -0.52 6.45 18.29
C TYR A 483 0.61 5.97 17.39
N CYS A 484 1.76 6.60 17.53
CA CYS A 484 3.05 6.15 16.98
C CYS A 484 4.19 6.75 17.82
N ASN A 485 5.39 6.15 17.74
CA ASN A 485 6.54 6.55 18.55
C ASN A 485 7.72 7.10 17.73
N THR A 486 7.53 7.32 16.43
CA THR A 486 8.59 7.79 15.51
C THR A 486 8.63 9.29 15.32
N ILE A 487 7.53 9.98 15.68
CA ILE A 487 7.39 11.43 15.63
C ILE A 487 6.98 11.97 17.00
N PRO A 488 7.18 13.28 17.28
CA PRO A 488 6.77 13.89 18.54
C PRO A 488 5.28 13.74 18.83
N PHE A 489 4.92 13.59 20.09
CA PHE A 489 3.52 13.67 20.54
C PHE A 489 2.96 15.08 20.35
N GLY A 490 1.70 15.16 20.02
CA GLY A 490 1.02 16.43 19.77
C GLY A 490 0.29 16.45 18.43
N GLU A 491 -0.06 17.64 17.97
CA GLU A 491 -0.79 17.82 16.71
C GLU A 491 0.08 17.53 15.48
N CYS A 492 -0.50 16.83 14.54
CA CYS A 492 0.09 16.63 13.21
C CYS A 492 -1.00 16.55 12.13
N LEU A 493 -0.59 16.65 10.87
CA LEU A 493 -1.45 16.34 9.74
C LEU A 493 -1.10 14.97 9.16
N SER A 494 -2.15 14.21 8.87
CA SER A 494 -2.09 12.93 8.18
C SER A 494 -2.52 13.10 6.72
N PHE A 495 -1.72 12.56 5.81
CA PHE A 495 -1.93 12.61 4.37
C PHE A 495 -1.85 11.21 3.77
N ARG A 496 -2.80 10.85 2.92
CA ARG A 496 -2.74 9.63 2.11
C ARG A 496 -2.81 9.98 0.62
N SER A 497 -2.05 9.28 -0.20
CA SER A 497 -2.12 9.42 -1.66
C SER A 497 -3.00 8.32 -2.28
N PRO A 498 -3.81 8.61 -3.31
CA PRO A 498 -3.98 9.92 -3.95
C PRO A 498 -4.80 10.90 -3.09
N LEU A 499 -4.48 12.20 -3.15
CA LEU A 499 -5.19 13.26 -2.44
C LEU A 499 -5.65 14.31 -3.44
N VAL A 500 -6.94 14.62 -3.47
CA VAL A 500 -7.55 15.44 -4.52
C VAL A 500 -8.32 16.65 -3.99
N ASP A 501 -8.78 16.60 -2.72
CA ASP A 501 -9.55 17.68 -2.08
C ASP A 501 -8.94 18.06 -0.72
N PRO A 502 -8.93 19.34 -0.32
CA PRO A 502 -8.46 19.78 1.00
C PRO A 502 -9.10 19.06 2.18
N SER A 503 -10.35 18.59 2.04
CA SER A 503 -11.04 17.85 3.09
C SER A 503 -10.41 16.49 3.41
N GLU A 504 -9.59 15.95 2.52
CA GLU A 504 -8.88 14.66 2.72
C GLU A 504 -7.63 14.81 3.59
N VAL A 505 -7.23 16.04 3.92
CA VAL A 505 -6.15 16.31 4.88
C VAL A 505 -6.72 16.16 6.28
N ASN A 506 -6.23 15.19 7.04
CA ASN A 506 -6.71 14.91 8.38
C ASN A 506 -5.81 15.54 9.46
N ARG A 507 -6.39 16.28 10.41
CA ARG A 507 -5.70 16.77 11.61
C ARG A 507 -5.90 15.76 12.72
N VAL A 508 -4.80 15.26 13.27
CA VAL A 508 -4.80 14.25 14.32
C VAL A 508 -3.83 14.65 15.44
N LYS A 509 -4.04 14.07 16.60
CA LYS A 509 -3.16 14.23 17.75
C LYS A 509 -2.46 12.91 18.03
N ILE A 510 -1.14 12.93 18.01
CA ILE A 510 -0.34 11.77 18.42
C ILE A 510 -0.31 11.75 19.96
N VAL A 511 -0.83 10.66 20.53
CA VAL A 511 -0.97 10.51 21.98
C VAL A 511 -0.13 9.34 22.51
N ASN A 512 0.15 9.38 23.82
CA ASN A 512 0.75 8.27 24.56
C ASN A 512 0.06 8.21 25.93
N ASN A 513 -1.02 7.45 26.01
CA ASN A 513 -1.79 7.25 27.23
C ASN A 513 -1.30 6.04 28.04
N ASP A 514 -1.94 5.75 29.16
CA ASP A 514 -1.49 4.68 30.08
C ASP A 514 -1.63 3.28 29.44
N ILE A 515 -2.64 3.06 28.57
CA ILE A 515 -2.82 1.80 27.86
C ILE A 515 -1.72 1.62 26.80
N THR A 516 -1.43 2.65 26.02
CA THR A 516 -0.38 2.59 24.99
C THR A 516 0.99 2.44 25.61
N LYS A 517 1.28 3.07 26.76
CA LYS A 517 2.50 2.86 27.53
C LYS A 517 2.62 1.44 28.06
N LYS A 518 1.51 0.87 28.54
CA LYS A 518 1.51 -0.48 29.11
C LYS A 518 1.75 -1.56 28.06
N TYR A 519 1.04 -1.50 26.93
CA TYR A 519 0.99 -2.61 25.98
C TYR A 519 1.76 -2.38 24.69
N PHE A 520 2.06 -1.14 24.28
CA PHE A 520 2.56 -0.84 22.92
C PHE A 520 3.90 -0.07 22.89
N GLU A 521 4.66 -0.08 23.98
CA GLU A 521 5.97 0.55 24.01
C GLU A 521 6.94 -0.04 22.95
N TYR A 522 6.74 -1.30 22.56
CA TYR A 522 7.51 -1.98 21.52
C TYR A 522 7.29 -1.41 20.10
N PHE A 523 6.28 -0.54 19.87
CA PHE A 523 6.15 0.24 18.62
C PHE A 523 7.32 1.21 18.42
N LYS A 524 8.09 1.43 19.50
CA LYS A 524 9.22 2.34 19.50
C LYS A 524 10.13 2.08 18.31
N ASP A 525 10.44 3.19 17.62
CA ASP A 525 11.37 3.21 16.50
C ASP A 525 10.89 2.45 15.24
N GLN A 526 9.61 2.08 15.11
CA GLN A 526 9.06 1.47 13.91
C GLN A 526 7.99 2.34 13.24
N ASP A 527 7.92 2.26 11.89
CA ASP A 527 7.04 3.08 11.05
C ASP A 527 5.59 2.56 11.02
N VAL A 528 5.02 2.36 12.21
CA VAL A 528 3.63 1.91 12.40
C VAL A 528 2.85 2.99 13.13
N CYS A 529 1.61 3.21 12.72
CA CYS A 529 0.68 4.14 13.32
C CYS A 529 -0.66 3.46 13.58
N MET A 530 -1.06 3.38 14.84
CA MET A 530 -2.37 2.92 15.26
C MET A 530 -3.36 4.07 15.19
N ILE A 531 -4.53 3.84 14.60
CA ILE A 531 -5.58 4.83 14.38
C ILE A 531 -6.82 4.53 15.23
N ASN A 532 -7.59 5.58 15.53
CA ASN A 532 -8.83 5.44 16.26
C ASN A 532 -9.99 4.95 15.36
N MET A 533 -11.09 4.53 16.00
CA MET A 533 -12.32 4.07 15.36
C MET A 533 -13.53 4.97 15.65
N TYR A 534 -13.32 6.21 16.12
CA TYR A 534 -14.37 7.08 16.66
C TYR A 534 -14.67 8.31 15.82
N ASP A 535 -13.98 8.47 14.69
CA ASP A 535 -14.15 9.62 13.80
C ASP A 535 -14.07 9.21 12.31
N LEU A 536 -14.11 10.21 11.45
CA LEU A 536 -14.08 10.04 10.00
C LEU A 536 -12.67 9.89 9.42
N SER A 537 -11.64 9.58 10.21
CA SER A 537 -10.25 9.52 9.76
C SER A 537 -10.02 8.56 8.58
N MET A 538 -10.67 7.39 8.59
CA MET A 538 -10.57 6.41 7.51
C MET A 538 -11.25 6.88 6.21
N PRO A 539 -12.56 7.23 6.21
CA PRO A 539 -13.21 7.73 5.00
C PRO A 539 -12.62 9.05 4.52
N GLN A 540 -12.19 9.93 5.42
CA GLN A 540 -11.55 11.20 5.09
C GLN A 540 -10.29 11.02 4.23
N GLN A 541 -9.56 9.96 4.43
CA GLN A 541 -8.33 9.67 3.68
C GLN A 541 -8.57 8.76 2.47
N GLY A 542 -9.66 9.02 1.74
CA GLY A 542 -9.99 8.34 0.49
C GLY A 542 -10.33 6.87 0.67
N GLY A 543 -11.09 6.52 1.71
CA GLY A 543 -11.45 5.14 2.02
C GLY A 543 -10.21 4.31 2.33
N MET A 544 -9.38 4.79 3.25
CA MET A 544 -8.23 4.07 3.75
C MET A 544 -8.68 2.76 4.40
N ASP A 545 -8.01 1.67 4.07
CA ASP A 545 -8.17 0.36 4.73
C ASP A 545 -6.86 -0.06 5.43
N GLU A 546 -6.95 -1.07 6.27
CA GLU A 546 -5.83 -1.53 7.09
C GLU A 546 -5.13 -2.75 6.49
N ASP A 547 -5.19 -2.91 5.19
CA ASP A 547 -4.58 -4.03 4.46
C ASP A 547 -3.12 -3.80 4.05
N GLY A 548 -2.51 -2.73 4.56
CA GLY A 548 -1.14 -2.31 4.26
C GLY A 548 -1.04 -0.92 3.63
N ASP A 549 -2.07 -0.11 3.80
CA ASP A 549 -2.06 1.31 3.47
C ASP A 549 -1.08 2.07 4.39
N SER A 550 -0.65 3.22 3.92
CA SER A 550 0.27 4.06 4.68
C SER A 550 -0.10 5.53 4.57
N VAL A 551 0.09 6.24 5.67
CA VAL A 551 -0.11 7.68 5.77
C VAL A 551 1.23 8.39 5.96
N PHE A 552 1.31 9.61 5.46
CA PHE A 552 2.41 10.53 5.75
C PHE A 552 1.99 11.43 6.92
N LEU A 553 2.66 11.30 8.05
CA LEU A 553 2.44 12.14 9.22
C LEU A 553 3.44 13.30 9.22
N CYS A 554 2.95 14.53 9.24
CA CYS A 554 3.74 15.77 9.22
C CYS A 554 3.41 16.62 10.45
N TYR A 555 4.43 16.90 11.25
CA TYR A 555 4.32 17.70 12.47
C TYR A 555 4.91 19.11 12.36
N ASN A 556 5.30 19.54 11.15
CA ASN A 556 5.79 20.90 10.95
C ASN A 556 4.68 21.93 11.26
N PRO A 557 4.89 22.88 12.18
CA PRO A 557 3.82 23.77 12.66
C PRO A 557 3.20 24.63 11.55
N ILE A 558 3.98 25.03 10.56
CA ILE A 558 3.48 25.85 9.44
C ILE A 558 2.52 25.01 8.60
N ILE A 559 2.85 23.76 8.33
CA ILE A 559 1.98 22.83 7.58
C ILE A 559 0.73 22.52 8.38
N VAL A 560 0.86 22.23 9.68
CA VAL A 560 -0.26 21.93 10.57
C VAL A 560 -1.25 23.11 10.62
N ASN A 561 -0.76 24.34 10.74
CA ASN A 561 -1.59 25.55 10.78
C ASN A 561 -2.16 25.97 9.42
N SER A 562 -1.73 25.32 8.34
CA SER A 562 -2.21 25.60 6.97
C SER A 562 -3.31 24.65 6.52
N LYS A 563 -3.86 23.80 7.40
CA LYS A 563 -5.01 22.95 7.09
C LYS A 563 -6.23 23.79 6.74
N ILE A 564 -6.90 23.42 5.67
CA ILE A 564 -8.21 23.98 5.29
C ILE A 564 -9.29 23.09 5.89
N ASP A 565 -10.14 23.67 6.76
CA ASP A 565 -11.26 22.94 7.33
C ASP A 565 -12.44 22.93 6.35
N LYS A 566 -12.81 21.72 5.94
CA LYS A 566 -13.86 21.45 4.96
C LYS A 566 -14.45 20.08 5.22
N PRO A 567 -15.80 19.93 5.16
CA PRO A 567 -16.43 18.62 5.33
C PRO A 567 -15.93 17.62 4.30
N ILE A 568 -15.74 16.37 4.70
CA ILE A 568 -15.30 15.32 3.81
C ILE A 568 -16.36 14.95 2.78
N VAL A 569 -15.93 14.41 1.64
CA VAL A 569 -16.83 13.81 0.65
C VAL A 569 -16.91 12.31 0.91
N VAL A 570 -18.12 11.82 1.15
CA VAL A 570 -18.39 10.39 1.35
C VAL A 570 -19.32 9.87 0.27
N ASP A 571 -19.22 8.60 -0.03
CA ASP A 571 -20.20 7.89 -0.83
C ASP A 571 -21.32 7.45 0.11
N ILE A 572 -22.53 7.94 -0.14
CA ILE A 572 -23.72 7.54 0.62
C ILE A 572 -24.45 6.54 -0.25
N ASP A 573 -24.08 5.27 -0.13
CA ASP A 573 -24.86 4.19 -0.71
C ASP A 573 -26.10 3.94 0.12
N ASP A 574 -27.23 4.43 -0.35
CA ASP A 574 -28.57 4.11 0.16
C ASP A 574 -29.04 2.70 -0.30
N LYS A 575 -28.11 1.77 -0.57
CA LYS A 575 -28.44 0.42 -1.04
C LYS A 575 -28.06 -0.65 -0.05
#